data_cfc7fe1f9628c6fe4a1d4aa67e072590
#
_entry.id   cfc7fe1f9628c6fe4a1d4aa67e072590
#
_cell.length_a   1.000
_cell.length_b   1.000
_cell.length_c   1.000
_cell.angle_alpha   90.00
_cell.angle_beta   90.00
_cell.angle_gamma   90.00
#
_symmetry.space_group_name_H-M   'P 1'
#
loop_
_entity.id
_entity.type
_entity.pdbx_description
1 polymer ?
#
loop_
_entity_poly.entity_id
_entity_poly.type
_entity_poly.pdbx_seq_one_letter_code
_entity_poly.pdbx_strand_id
1 'polypeptide(L)'
;MEDSKKISSAVIRRLPRYYRYLGELIESGVQRISSKDLSVRMKVTASQIRQDLNNFGGFGQQGYGYNVKYLYDEIGKILGINRKHYMIIIGAGNLGKAIINYADFEKRGFVVCGVFDSNPELEGQVIRDD
;
A
#
# COMPACT_ATOMS: atom_id res chain seq x y z
N MET A 1 8.49 -15.91 -22.41
CA MET A 1 8.48 -14.48 -22.22
C MET A 1 7.11 -14.00 -21.74
N GLU A 2 7.08 -13.54 -20.56
CA GLU A 2 5.82 -13.15 -19.96
C GLU A 2 5.34 -11.83 -20.52
N ASP A 3 4.19 -11.85 -21.13
CA ASP A 3 3.45 -10.63 -21.38
C ASP A 3 2.99 -10.10 -20.03
N SER A 4 3.86 -9.38 -19.35
CA SER A 4 3.40 -8.57 -18.24
C SER A 4 2.47 -7.52 -18.84
N LYS A 5 1.18 -7.76 -18.72
CA LYS A 5 0.19 -6.74 -19.03
C LYS A 5 0.57 -5.48 -18.30
N LYS A 6 0.98 -4.49 -19.05
CA LYS A 6 1.31 -3.20 -18.48
C LYS A 6 0.04 -2.58 -17.90
N ILE A 7 0.01 -2.50 -16.58
CA ILE A 7 -1.11 -1.89 -15.86
C ILE A 7 -1.08 -0.39 -16.11
N SER A 8 -2.23 0.20 -16.46
CA SER A 8 -2.28 1.63 -16.72
C SER A 8 -1.94 2.46 -15.49
N SER A 9 -1.39 3.65 -15.69
CA SER A 9 -1.05 4.55 -14.59
C SER A 9 -2.28 4.94 -13.76
N ALA A 10 -3.45 5.02 -14.39
CA ALA A 10 -4.70 5.32 -13.69
C ALA A 10 -5.06 4.21 -12.70
N VAL A 11 -4.90 2.95 -13.09
CA VAL A 11 -5.12 1.81 -12.20
C VAL A 11 -4.08 1.81 -11.08
N ILE A 12 -2.81 2.00 -11.39
CA ILE A 12 -1.73 2.02 -10.40
C ILE A 12 -2.01 3.06 -9.31
N ARG A 13 -2.53 4.23 -9.67
CA ARG A 13 -2.87 5.29 -8.70
C ARG A 13 -3.97 4.87 -7.73
N ARG A 14 -4.84 3.94 -8.14
CA ARG A 14 -5.91 3.44 -7.28
C ARG A 14 -5.48 2.26 -6.41
N LEU A 15 -4.38 1.58 -6.76
CA LEU A 15 -3.93 0.39 -6.04
C LEU A 15 -3.65 0.60 -4.54
N PRO A 16 -3.06 1.72 -4.09
CA PRO A 16 -2.86 1.93 -2.65
C PRO A 16 -4.16 1.89 -1.87
N ARG A 17 -5.23 2.38 -2.44
CA ARG A 17 -6.55 2.35 -1.81
C ARG A 17 -7.09 0.94 -1.71
N TYR A 18 -6.97 0.14 -2.78
CA TYR A 18 -7.31 -1.29 -2.74
C TYR A 18 -6.49 -2.00 -1.67
N TYR A 19 -5.20 -1.75 -1.63
CA TYR A 19 -4.30 -2.38 -0.68
C TYR A 19 -4.75 -2.14 0.76
N ARG A 20 -5.11 -0.91 1.09
CA ARG A 20 -5.58 -0.56 2.42
C ARG A 20 -6.87 -1.31 2.79
N TYR A 21 -7.86 -1.28 1.92
CA TYR A 21 -9.14 -1.94 2.20
C TYR A 21 -9.01 -3.46 2.29
N LEU A 22 -8.22 -4.05 1.42
CA LEU A 22 -7.95 -5.49 1.47
C LEU A 22 -7.22 -5.86 2.76
N GLY A 23 -6.28 -5.04 3.22
CA GLY A 23 -5.61 -5.24 4.49
C GLY A 23 -6.57 -5.24 5.67
N GLU A 24 -7.51 -4.31 5.70
CA GLU A 24 -8.55 -4.25 6.73
C GLU A 24 -9.44 -5.50 6.71
N LEU A 25 -9.75 -6.00 5.52
CA LEU A 25 -10.54 -7.23 5.38
C LEU A 25 -9.78 -8.44 5.90
N ILE A 26 -8.48 -8.52 5.65
CA ILE A 26 -7.64 -9.60 6.18
C ILE A 26 -7.64 -9.58 7.70
N GLU A 27 -7.47 -8.41 8.30
CA GLU A 27 -7.51 -8.27 9.77
C GLU A 27 -8.86 -8.68 10.35
N SER A 28 -9.94 -8.48 9.59
CA SER A 28 -11.28 -8.88 9.99
C SER A 28 -11.60 -10.34 9.69
N GLY A 29 -10.66 -11.10 9.14
CA GLY A 29 -10.84 -12.51 8.83
C GLY A 29 -11.64 -12.79 7.55
N VAL A 30 -11.84 -11.79 6.70
CA VAL A 30 -12.58 -11.95 5.44
C VAL A 30 -11.67 -12.56 4.39
N GLN A 31 -12.05 -13.73 3.89
CA GLN A 31 -11.26 -14.46 2.89
C GLN A 31 -11.66 -14.14 1.45
N ARG A 32 -12.93 -13.85 1.22
CA ARG A 32 -13.46 -13.54 -0.11
C ARG A 32 -14.42 -12.36 -0.04
N ILE A 33 -14.42 -11.57 -1.09
CA ILE A 33 -15.33 -10.42 -1.20
C ILE A 33 -15.79 -10.26 -2.64
N SER A 34 -17.06 -9.92 -2.82
CA SER A 34 -17.61 -9.61 -4.14
C SER A 34 -17.24 -8.19 -4.57
N SER A 35 -17.27 -7.94 -5.87
CA SER A 35 -17.08 -6.58 -6.39
C SER A 35 -18.14 -5.62 -5.84
N LYS A 36 -19.36 -6.11 -5.63
CA LYS A 36 -20.44 -5.31 -5.05
C LYS A 36 -20.12 -4.88 -3.62
N ASP A 37 -19.73 -5.83 -2.76
CA ASP A 37 -19.43 -5.51 -1.37
C ASP A 37 -18.20 -4.62 -1.23
N LEU A 38 -17.20 -4.86 -2.07
CA LEU A 38 -16.02 -4.01 -2.11
C LEU A 38 -16.36 -2.60 -2.58
N SER A 39 -17.28 -2.47 -3.54
CA SER A 39 -17.74 -1.17 -4.05
C SER A 39 -18.41 -0.33 -2.96
N VAL A 40 -19.19 -0.98 -2.10
CA VAL A 40 -19.83 -0.31 -0.97
C VAL A 40 -18.78 0.25 0.00
N ARG A 41 -17.79 -0.56 0.32
CA ARG A 41 -16.70 -0.14 1.24
C ARG A 41 -15.86 0.98 0.65
N MET A 42 -15.51 0.87 -0.62
CA MET A 42 -14.61 1.82 -1.27
C MET A 42 -15.32 3.04 -1.85
N LYS A 43 -16.64 3.02 -1.91
CA LYS A 43 -17.46 4.08 -2.51
C LYS A 43 -17.11 4.34 -3.98
N VAL A 44 -16.87 3.28 -4.71
CA VAL A 44 -16.66 3.27 -6.16
C VAL A 44 -17.62 2.28 -6.79
N THR A 45 -17.79 2.32 -8.11
CA THR A 45 -18.70 1.39 -8.77
C THR A 45 -18.12 -0.02 -8.83
N ALA A 46 -18.98 -1.03 -8.76
CA ALA A 46 -18.55 -2.42 -8.93
C ALA A 46 -17.92 -2.64 -10.31
N SER A 47 -18.42 -1.94 -11.34
CA SER A 47 -17.86 -1.99 -12.68
C SER A 47 -16.40 -1.51 -12.72
N GLN A 48 -16.09 -0.42 -12.01
CA GLN A 48 -14.73 0.10 -11.92
C GLN A 48 -13.81 -0.92 -11.23
N ILE A 49 -14.30 -1.55 -10.16
CA ILE A 49 -13.55 -2.58 -9.44
C ILE A 49 -13.25 -3.76 -10.36
N ARG A 50 -14.24 -4.25 -11.10
CA ARG A 50 -14.05 -5.36 -12.03
C ARG A 50 -13.02 -5.02 -13.10
N GLN A 51 -13.06 -3.79 -13.64
CA GLN A 51 -12.07 -3.34 -14.62
C GLN A 51 -10.67 -3.28 -14.02
N ASP A 52 -10.54 -2.70 -12.85
CA ASP A 52 -9.23 -2.56 -12.19
C ASP A 52 -8.64 -3.94 -11.85
N LEU A 53 -9.44 -4.80 -11.25
CA LEU A 53 -8.97 -6.11 -10.80
C LEU A 53 -8.81 -7.12 -11.93
N ASN A 54 -9.39 -6.86 -13.10
CA ASN A 54 -9.18 -7.70 -14.27
C ASN A 54 -7.71 -7.72 -14.71
N ASN A 55 -6.91 -6.73 -14.32
CA ASN A 55 -5.48 -6.69 -14.60
C ASN A 55 -4.71 -7.79 -13.85
N PHE A 56 -5.32 -8.41 -12.85
CA PHE A 56 -4.68 -9.43 -12.01
C PHE A 56 -5.10 -10.85 -12.37
N GLY A 57 -5.71 -11.04 -13.54
CA GLY A 57 -6.14 -12.34 -14.01
C GLY A 57 -7.55 -12.71 -13.58
N GLY A 58 -7.98 -13.92 -13.87
CA GLY A 58 -9.36 -14.36 -13.71
C GLY A 58 -9.79 -14.67 -12.27
N PHE A 59 -9.67 -13.71 -11.38
CA PHE A 59 -9.97 -13.91 -9.96
C PHE A 59 -11.44 -13.80 -9.62
N GLY A 60 -12.23 -13.28 -10.52
CA GLY A 60 -13.64 -13.11 -10.32
C GLY A 60 -14.44 -14.13 -11.06
N GLN A 61 -14.35 -15.38 -10.67
CA GLN A 61 -15.38 -16.32 -11.11
C GLN A 61 -16.70 -15.88 -10.53
N GLN A 62 -17.67 -15.76 -11.40
CA GLN A 62 -19.02 -15.33 -11.03
C GLN A 62 -19.56 -16.20 -9.91
N GLY A 63 -19.92 -15.58 -8.78
CA GLY A 63 -20.43 -16.27 -7.60
C GLY A 63 -19.41 -16.59 -6.51
N TYR A 64 -18.12 -16.52 -6.79
CA TYR A 64 -17.07 -16.84 -5.81
C TYR A 64 -16.41 -15.62 -5.21
N GLY A 65 -16.50 -14.46 -5.86
CA GLY A 65 -15.83 -13.25 -5.41
C GLY A 65 -14.32 -13.31 -5.58
N TYR A 66 -13.65 -12.32 -5.03
CA TYR A 66 -12.20 -12.21 -5.09
C TYR A 66 -11.56 -12.80 -3.85
N ASN A 67 -10.42 -13.47 -4.02
CA ASN A 67 -9.59 -13.91 -2.92
C ASN A 67 -8.85 -12.70 -2.36
N VAL A 68 -9.19 -12.31 -1.14
CA VAL A 68 -8.67 -11.09 -0.51
C VAL A 68 -7.16 -11.13 -0.34
N LYS A 69 -6.64 -12.20 0.25
CA LYS A 69 -5.20 -12.32 0.50
C LYS A 69 -4.39 -12.37 -0.80
N TYR A 70 -4.89 -13.08 -1.79
CA TYR A 70 -4.21 -13.16 -3.08
C TYR A 70 -4.07 -11.78 -3.73
N LEU A 71 -5.17 -11.03 -3.79
CA LEU A 71 -5.15 -9.67 -4.34
C LEU A 71 -4.24 -8.76 -3.54
N TYR A 72 -4.30 -8.85 -2.22
CA TYR A 72 -3.46 -8.06 -1.34
C TYR A 72 -1.97 -8.29 -1.64
N ASP A 73 -1.56 -9.55 -1.74
CA ASP A 73 -0.18 -9.91 -2.01
C ASP A 73 0.26 -9.45 -3.41
N GLU A 74 -0.59 -9.64 -4.42
CA GLU A 74 -0.27 -9.23 -5.79
C GLU A 74 -0.16 -7.71 -5.93
N ILE A 75 -1.05 -6.97 -5.31
CA ILE A 75 -0.99 -5.51 -5.30
C ILE A 75 0.25 -5.03 -4.55
N GLY A 76 0.58 -5.67 -3.43
CA GLY A 76 1.79 -5.37 -2.68
C GLY A 76 3.06 -5.51 -3.50
N LYS A 77 3.13 -6.54 -4.35
CA LYS A 77 4.27 -6.73 -5.27
C LYS A 77 4.38 -5.58 -6.27
N ILE A 78 3.26 -5.17 -6.84
CA ILE A 78 3.24 -4.08 -7.82
C ILE A 78 3.66 -2.76 -7.19
N LEU A 79 3.17 -2.48 -5.99
CA LEU A 79 3.53 -1.28 -5.24
C LEU A 79 4.94 -1.34 -4.67
N GLY A 80 5.58 -2.51 -4.68
CA GLY A 80 6.92 -2.69 -4.13
C GLY A 80 6.96 -2.69 -2.60
N ILE A 81 5.83 -2.83 -1.93
CA ILE A 81 5.72 -2.78 -0.47
C ILE A 81 6.19 -4.08 0.19
N ASN A 82 6.32 -5.14 -0.59
CA ASN A 82 6.75 -6.46 -0.10
C ASN A 82 8.27 -6.57 0.15
N ARG A 83 9.02 -5.50 -0.04
CA ARG A 83 10.48 -5.47 0.20
C ARG A 83 10.84 -4.22 0.98
N LYS A 84 12.02 -4.25 1.60
CA LYS A 84 12.51 -3.11 2.36
C LYS A 84 12.94 -1.97 1.44
N HIS A 85 12.55 -0.78 1.81
CA HIS A 85 12.99 0.45 1.17
C HIS A 85 13.72 1.30 2.20
N TYR A 86 14.94 1.66 1.89
CA TYR A 86 15.71 2.53 2.75
C TYR A 86 15.49 3.97 2.29
N MET A 87 15.15 4.83 3.22
CA MET A 87 14.87 6.22 2.91
C MET A 87 15.68 7.17 3.79
N ILE A 88 15.93 8.34 3.26
CA ILE A 88 16.52 9.45 4.02
C ILE A 88 15.48 10.56 4.13
N ILE A 89 15.57 11.33 5.19
CA ILE A 89 14.69 12.47 5.41
C ILE A 89 15.54 13.73 5.38
N ILE A 90 15.16 14.67 4.55
CA ILE A 90 15.79 15.97 4.44
C ILE A 90 14.84 16.98 5.07
N GLY A 91 15.28 17.58 6.18
CA GLY A 91 14.46 18.46 6.98
C GLY A 91 13.89 17.77 8.21
N ALA A 92 14.36 18.15 9.39
CA ALA A 92 13.91 17.58 10.66
C ALA A 92 12.95 18.51 11.41
N GLY A 93 12.09 19.21 10.68
CA GLY A 93 11.00 19.99 11.25
C GLY A 93 9.87 19.11 11.78
N ASN A 94 8.74 19.70 12.11
CA ASN A 94 7.62 18.97 12.71
C ASN A 94 7.13 17.80 11.86
N LEU A 95 6.99 18.01 10.55
CA LEU A 95 6.57 16.96 9.63
C LEU A 95 7.62 15.87 9.50
N GLY A 96 8.90 16.24 9.36
CA GLY A 96 10.00 15.28 9.27
C GLY A 96 10.08 14.40 10.50
N LYS A 97 9.98 14.99 11.70
CA LYS A 97 9.96 14.24 12.97
C LYS A 97 8.75 13.32 13.06
N ALA A 98 7.58 13.77 12.63
CA ALA A 98 6.38 12.94 12.62
C ALA A 98 6.54 11.71 11.72
N ILE A 99 7.14 11.87 10.54
CA ILE A 99 7.41 10.77 9.61
C ILE A 99 8.41 9.79 10.22
N ILE A 100 9.48 10.28 10.84
CA ILE A 100 10.50 9.43 11.46
C ILE A 100 9.89 8.55 12.55
N ASN A 101 8.97 9.10 13.34
CA ASN A 101 8.39 8.41 14.48
C ASN A 101 7.16 7.59 14.14
N TYR A 102 6.70 7.61 12.88
CA TYR A 102 5.55 6.84 12.47
C TYR A 102 5.92 5.37 12.25
N ALA A 103 5.56 4.55 13.22
CA ALA A 103 5.95 3.14 13.25
C ALA A 103 5.43 2.32 12.07
N ASP A 104 4.30 2.72 11.47
CA ASP A 104 3.72 1.97 10.35
C ASP A 104 4.57 1.99 9.10
N PHE A 105 5.43 2.99 8.91
CA PHE A 105 6.36 3.00 7.78
C PHE A 105 7.32 1.82 7.87
N GLU A 106 7.84 1.55 9.05
CA GLU A 106 8.77 0.44 9.26
C GLU A 106 8.09 -0.91 9.04
N LYS A 107 6.86 -1.06 9.53
CA LYS A 107 6.06 -2.26 9.31
C LYS A 107 5.78 -2.52 7.82
N ARG A 108 5.72 -1.46 7.02
CA ARG A 108 5.50 -1.53 5.59
C ARG A 108 6.79 -1.60 4.78
N GLY A 109 7.93 -1.78 5.44
CA GLY A 109 9.22 -1.95 4.80
C GLY A 109 10.00 -0.67 4.54
N PHE A 110 9.53 0.48 5.03
CA PHE A 110 10.25 1.75 4.87
C PHE A 110 11.09 2.02 6.10
N VAL A 111 12.41 1.98 5.94
CA VAL A 111 13.38 2.15 7.02
C VAL A 111 14.09 3.48 6.83
N VAL A 112 14.03 4.34 7.85
CA VAL A 112 14.77 5.60 7.86
C VAL A 112 16.21 5.31 8.22
N CYS A 113 17.14 5.55 7.28
CA CYS A 113 18.56 5.31 7.51
C CYS A 113 19.39 6.60 7.66
N GLY A 114 18.78 7.76 7.45
CA GLY A 114 19.47 9.04 7.64
C GLY A 114 18.51 10.20 7.68
N VAL A 115 18.84 11.19 8.51
CA VAL A 115 18.10 12.43 8.65
C VAL A 115 19.08 13.59 8.50
N PHE A 116 18.75 14.52 7.60
CA PHE A 116 19.59 15.66 7.29
C PHE A 116 18.81 16.96 7.48
N ASP A 117 19.44 17.94 8.11
CA ASP A 117 18.86 19.26 8.27
C ASP A 117 19.97 20.32 8.14
N SER A 118 19.60 21.49 7.64
CA SER A 118 20.53 22.63 7.54
C SER A 118 20.78 23.33 8.88
N ASN A 119 19.99 23.04 9.91
CA ASN A 119 20.15 23.64 11.23
C ASN A 119 21.18 22.86 12.04
N PRO A 120 22.37 23.44 12.32
CA PRO A 120 23.42 22.72 13.07
C PRO A 120 23.04 22.41 14.51
N GLU A 121 22.06 23.09 15.08
CA GLU A 121 21.58 22.82 16.43
C GLU A 121 20.88 21.47 16.56
N LEU A 122 20.44 20.90 15.44
CA LEU A 122 19.78 19.60 15.42
C LEU A 122 20.78 18.44 15.31
N GLU A 123 22.05 18.73 15.05
CA GLU A 123 23.08 17.71 14.93
C GLU A 123 23.28 17.00 16.27
N GLY A 124 23.25 15.68 16.25
CA GLY A 124 23.42 14.87 17.45
C GLY A 124 22.21 14.72 18.34
N GLN A 125 21.07 15.35 17.98
CA GLN A 125 19.85 15.17 18.76
C GLN A 125 19.21 13.81 18.50
N VAL A 126 18.66 13.22 19.55
CA VAL A 126 17.88 11.98 19.44
C VAL A 126 16.45 12.36 19.00
N ILE A 127 16.06 11.88 17.82
CA ILE A 127 14.76 12.17 17.26
C ILE A 127 13.78 11.01 17.46
N ARG A 128 14.33 9.81 17.66
CA ARG A 128 13.57 8.58 17.84
C ARG A 128 14.02 7.87 19.11
N ASP A 129 13.06 7.46 19.93
CA ASP A 129 13.29 6.82 21.23
C ASP A 129 13.26 5.30 21.11
N ASP A 130 14.21 4.67 20.43
CA ASP A 130 14.33 3.20 20.41
C ASP A 130 15.72 2.70 20.09
#